data_638c98ab4a76f438ef5c4cf350226e48
#
_entry.id   638c98ab4a76f438ef5c4cf350226e48
#
_cell.length_a   1.000
_cell.length_b   1.000
_cell.length_c   1.000
_cell.angle_alpha   90.00
_cell.angle_beta   90.00
_cell.angle_gamma   90.00
#
_symmetry.space_group_name_H-M   'P 1'
#
loop_
_entity.id
_entity.type
_entity.pdbx_description
1 polymer ?
#
loop_
_entity_poly.entity_id
_entity_poly.type
_entity_poly.pdbx_seq_one_letter_code
_entity_poly.pdbx_strand_id
1 'polypeptide(L)'
;PRGALVPDILYGEKRIKHPLIRTGERGEGKFRECSWEEAVSKAAELLRKTADTYGGRSLASYYGRGILGLPVTRLCGVGDGSGKGKFLVNLGSPNDMNCGSICNLASSTVTPGTLMGLNTRMMVQEIEESDYIISWGKNSATDDGPQVMLHRIKEAQKRGAKLIVIDPRQEGLGKIADWWIPVTPGSDGALALAMLKLIIDGGRYDHEFVEQYTRGFDEFKDYLDTQTLEQLSRWCGISVTDIEKLTDIFCSTTKIPLVSYTGLEYQLSAIQNNRAIFVLWAITGKLDAPGAIYLNAKGLETPKLFEIPEDNKPIGVDGFPLFYKFSGLGQFSRFPKAVLEDDPYPVRGLMILGGSPALSFPDSKSWREAYKKLDCLIVLDRYYTEDARYADVVFPACSLFEVPKVV
;
A
#
# COMPACT_ATOMS: atom_id res chain seq x y z
N PRO A 1 8.20 -21.56 -8.58
CA PRO A 1 7.27 -21.33 -9.68
C PRO A 1 7.46 -19.98 -10.36
N ARG A 2 7.44 -18.81 -9.64
CA ARG A 2 7.62 -17.50 -10.30
C ARG A 2 9.01 -17.33 -10.92
N GLY A 3 10.06 -17.83 -10.30
CA GLY A 3 11.42 -17.78 -10.83
C GLY A 3 11.58 -18.55 -12.14
N ALA A 4 10.80 -19.61 -12.36
CA ALA A 4 10.82 -20.37 -13.60
C ALA A 4 10.32 -19.59 -14.82
N LEU A 5 9.55 -18.51 -14.61
CA LEU A 5 9.05 -17.64 -15.67
C LEU A 5 10.05 -16.53 -16.09
N VAL A 6 11.20 -16.44 -15.43
CA VAL A 6 12.21 -15.40 -15.74
C VAL A 6 12.68 -15.44 -17.18
N PRO A 7 12.98 -16.60 -17.81
CA PRO A 7 13.33 -16.65 -19.22
C PRO A 7 12.23 -16.06 -20.12
N ASP A 8 10.96 -16.38 -19.86
CA ASP A 8 9.83 -15.86 -20.65
C ASP A 8 9.67 -14.35 -20.50
N ILE A 9 9.95 -13.83 -19.27
CA ILE A 9 9.94 -12.40 -19.01
C ILE A 9 11.07 -11.68 -19.74
N LEU A 10 12.25 -12.28 -19.81
CA LEU A 10 13.44 -11.67 -20.42
C LEU A 10 13.43 -11.77 -21.95
N TYR A 11 13.05 -12.92 -22.48
CA TYR A 11 13.22 -13.27 -23.88
C TYR A 11 11.92 -13.44 -24.65
N GLY A 12 10.77 -13.29 -23.98
CA GLY A 12 9.46 -13.45 -24.60
C GLY A 12 9.20 -12.48 -25.75
N GLU A 13 8.52 -12.94 -26.79
CA GLU A 13 8.23 -12.18 -28.01
C GLU A 13 7.40 -10.91 -27.77
N LYS A 14 6.56 -10.91 -26.73
CA LYS A 14 5.67 -9.78 -26.36
C LYS A 14 6.42 -8.61 -25.72
N ARG A 15 7.71 -8.77 -25.46
CA ARG A 15 8.51 -7.73 -24.83
C ARG A 15 8.82 -6.60 -25.82
N ILE A 16 8.58 -5.34 -25.40
CA ILE A 16 8.99 -4.16 -26.17
C ILE A 16 10.50 -4.04 -26.08
N LYS A 17 11.17 -3.95 -27.25
CA LYS A 17 12.64 -3.87 -27.36
C LYS A 17 13.14 -2.51 -27.86
N HIS A 18 12.30 -1.77 -28.57
CA HIS A 18 12.60 -0.47 -29.14
C HIS A 18 11.57 0.56 -28.71
N PRO A 19 11.94 1.85 -28.58
CA PRO A 19 10.98 2.90 -28.34
C PRO A 19 9.94 3.00 -29.46
N LEU A 20 8.71 3.36 -29.10
CA LEU A 20 7.59 3.46 -30.01
C LEU A 20 7.01 4.87 -29.96
N ILE A 21 6.69 5.45 -31.14
CA ILE A 21 5.97 6.71 -31.29
C ILE A 21 4.64 6.43 -31.99
N ARG A 22 3.57 7.03 -31.46
CA ARG A 22 2.22 6.90 -32.02
C ARG A 22 2.11 7.50 -33.41
N THR A 23 1.46 6.78 -34.33
CA THR A 23 1.24 7.20 -35.73
C THR A 23 -0.25 7.34 -36.07
N GLY A 24 -1.15 6.76 -35.27
CA GLY A 24 -2.60 6.83 -35.43
C GLY A 24 -3.29 7.74 -34.41
N GLU A 25 -4.62 7.70 -34.42
CA GLU A 25 -5.41 8.36 -33.39
C GLU A 25 -5.18 7.73 -32.01
N ARG A 26 -5.32 8.54 -30.97
CA ARG A 26 -5.10 8.08 -29.61
C ARG A 26 -6.11 6.98 -29.22
N GLY A 27 -5.59 5.82 -28.83
CA GLY A 27 -6.38 4.64 -28.50
C GLY A 27 -6.53 3.62 -29.65
N GLU A 28 -6.12 3.95 -30.89
CA GLU A 28 -6.04 2.94 -31.97
C GLU A 28 -4.95 1.91 -31.78
N GLY A 29 -3.90 2.27 -31.04
CA GLY A 29 -2.77 1.36 -30.82
C GLY A 29 -1.82 1.24 -32.02
N LYS A 30 -1.76 2.24 -32.89
CA LYS A 30 -0.87 2.29 -34.04
C LYS A 30 0.42 3.01 -33.69
N PHE A 31 1.54 2.33 -33.81
CA PHE A 31 2.87 2.83 -33.46
C PHE A 31 3.89 2.46 -34.54
N ARG A 32 4.98 3.21 -34.57
CA ARG A 32 6.22 2.84 -35.26
C ARG A 32 7.38 2.79 -34.29
N GLU A 33 8.35 1.95 -34.55
CA GLU A 33 9.62 1.97 -33.85
C GLU A 33 10.43 3.22 -34.22
N CYS A 34 11.26 3.70 -33.27
CA CYS A 34 12.13 4.85 -33.49
C CYS A 34 13.40 4.73 -32.65
N SER A 35 14.34 5.66 -32.83
CA SER A 35 15.55 5.74 -32.03
C SER A 35 15.25 6.27 -30.62
N TRP A 36 16.17 6.04 -29.68
CA TRP A 36 16.06 6.60 -28.33
C TRP A 36 16.11 8.15 -28.38
N GLU A 37 16.94 8.74 -29.21
CA GLU A 37 17.08 10.19 -29.39
C GLU A 37 15.75 10.80 -29.85
N GLU A 38 15.10 10.18 -30.83
CA GLU A 38 13.81 10.63 -31.33
C GLU A 38 12.71 10.51 -30.25
N ALA A 39 12.64 9.37 -29.56
CA ALA A 39 11.65 9.16 -28.52
C ALA A 39 11.81 10.11 -27.33
N VAL A 40 13.04 10.31 -26.86
CA VAL A 40 13.35 11.23 -25.76
C VAL A 40 13.04 12.68 -26.16
N SER A 41 13.44 13.09 -27.38
CA SER A 41 13.14 14.44 -27.90
C SER A 41 11.64 14.68 -27.98
N LYS A 42 10.88 13.69 -28.48
CA LYS A 42 9.41 13.78 -28.58
C LYS A 42 8.74 13.84 -27.20
N ALA A 43 9.18 13.03 -26.25
CA ALA A 43 8.66 13.05 -24.89
C ALA A 43 8.95 14.40 -24.21
N ALA A 44 10.17 14.92 -24.33
CA ALA A 44 10.55 16.21 -23.77
C ALA A 44 9.74 17.37 -24.38
N GLU A 45 9.54 17.36 -25.70
CA GLU A 45 8.71 18.33 -26.41
C GLU A 45 7.28 18.35 -25.83
N LEU A 46 6.65 17.17 -25.72
CA LEU A 46 5.28 17.04 -25.23
C LEU A 46 5.13 17.51 -23.79
N LEU A 47 6.05 17.09 -22.90
CA LEU A 47 6.05 17.50 -21.50
C LEU A 47 6.19 19.02 -21.35
N ARG A 48 7.16 19.62 -22.06
CA ARG A 48 7.40 21.06 -22.04
C ARG A 48 6.20 21.83 -22.59
N LYS A 49 5.71 21.44 -23.76
CA LYS A 49 4.54 22.06 -24.38
C LYS A 49 3.32 22.04 -23.43
N THR A 50 3.07 20.90 -22.77
CA THR A 50 1.97 20.79 -21.82
C THR A 50 2.17 21.70 -20.60
N ALA A 51 3.40 21.72 -20.05
CA ALA A 51 3.73 22.62 -18.93
C ALA A 51 3.63 24.11 -19.31
N ASP A 52 4.12 24.49 -20.49
CA ASP A 52 4.08 25.88 -20.97
C ASP A 52 2.63 26.35 -21.27
N THR A 53 1.76 25.41 -21.70
CA THR A 53 0.37 25.73 -22.03
C THR A 53 -0.55 25.83 -20.82
N TYR A 54 -0.40 24.90 -19.86
CA TYR A 54 -1.33 24.75 -18.73
C TYR A 54 -0.71 24.95 -17.36
N GLY A 55 0.59 25.25 -17.30
CA GLY A 55 1.39 25.30 -16.09
C GLY A 55 1.89 23.91 -15.65
N GLY A 56 2.97 23.89 -14.86
CA GLY A 56 3.62 22.64 -14.44
C GLY A 56 2.72 21.69 -13.65
N ARG A 57 1.75 22.22 -12.88
CA ARG A 57 0.80 21.42 -12.11
C ARG A 57 -0.16 20.58 -12.99
N SER A 58 -0.23 20.84 -14.29
CA SER A 58 -1.00 20.03 -15.25
C SER A 58 -0.34 18.70 -15.60
N LEU A 59 0.90 18.49 -15.21
CA LEU A 59 1.63 17.24 -15.38
C LEU A 59 1.43 16.33 -14.17
N ALA A 60 1.46 15.02 -14.42
CA ALA A 60 1.40 13.99 -13.39
C ALA A 60 2.35 12.82 -13.73
N SER A 61 2.83 12.13 -12.70
CA SER A 61 3.53 10.86 -12.85
C SER A 61 2.87 9.77 -12.01
N TYR A 62 2.83 8.57 -12.56
CA TYR A 62 2.43 7.37 -11.85
C TYR A 62 3.49 6.30 -11.97
N TYR A 63 3.84 5.68 -10.87
CA TYR A 63 4.73 4.53 -10.88
C TYR A 63 4.11 3.32 -10.20
N GLY A 64 4.23 2.20 -10.87
CA GLY A 64 3.79 0.91 -10.34
C GLY A 64 4.78 0.33 -9.33
N ARG A 65 4.34 -0.68 -8.60
CA ARG A 65 5.17 -1.31 -7.56
C ARG A 65 6.43 -1.99 -8.11
N GLY A 66 6.43 -2.39 -9.38
CA GLY A 66 7.57 -3.07 -10.00
C GLY A 66 8.85 -2.24 -10.10
N ILE A 67 8.76 -0.92 -10.03
CA ILE A 67 9.93 -0.03 -10.10
C ILE A 67 10.43 0.41 -8.71
N LEU A 68 9.69 0.13 -7.64
CA LEU A 68 10.13 0.43 -6.28
C LEU A 68 11.39 -0.36 -5.95
N GLY A 69 12.42 0.36 -5.50
CA GLY A 69 13.72 -0.24 -5.14
C GLY A 69 14.73 -0.30 -6.28
N LEU A 70 14.42 0.20 -7.48
CA LEU A 70 15.42 0.42 -8.51
C LEU A 70 16.30 1.63 -8.15
N PRO A 71 17.64 1.57 -8.38
CA PRO A 71 18.55 2.67 -8.07
C PRO A 71 18.15 3.98 -8.71
N VAL A 72 17.67 3.91 -9.95
CA VAL A 72 17.21 5.08 -10.74
C VAL A 72 16.06 5.82 -10.06
N THR A 73 15.14 5.10 -9.42
CA THR A 73 14.02 5.73 -8.71
C THR A 73 14.47 6.50 -7.47
N ARG A 74 15.55 6.08 -6.84
CA ARG A 74 16.15 6.77 -5.68
C ARG A 74 17.04 7.93 -6.10
N LEU A 75 17.84 7.76 -7.15
CA LEU A 75 18.77 8.78 -7.63
C LEU A 75 18.09 9.91 -8.41
N CYS A 76 17.12 9.57 -9.24
CA CYS A 76 16.41 10.55 -10.09
C CYS A 76 15.09 11.01 -9.46
N GLY A 77 14.76 10.53 -8.26
CA GLY A 77 13.54 10.90 -7.52
C GLY A 77 12.24 10.50 -8.21
N VAL A 78 12.33 9.60 -9.16
CA VAL A 78 11.13 9.05 -9.80
C VAL A 78 10.66 7.88 -8.95
N GLY A 79 9.62 8.10 -8.16
CA GLY A 79 8.90 7.01 -7.54
C GLY A 79 9.48 6.42 -6.26
N ASP A 80 10.25 7.14 -5.47
CA ASP A 80 10.75 6.64 -4.19
C ASP A 80 9.71 6.61 -3.06
N GLY A 81 8.52 7.14 -3.31
CA GLY A 81 7.43 7.22 -2.33
C GLY A 81 7.69 8.19 -1.17
N SER A 82 8.86 8.82 -1.12
CA SER A 82 9.23 9.73 -0.04
C SER A 82 8.83 11.18 -0.29
N GLY A 83 8.27 11.48 -1.45
CA GLY A 83 7.98 12.85 -1.89
C GLY A 83 9.24 13.68 -2.20
N LYS A 84 10.41 13.05 -2.22
CA LYS A 84 11.71 13.69 -2.38
C LYS A 84 12.31 13.33 -3.73
N GLY A 85 12.71 14.31 -4.51
CA GLY A 85 13.40 14.10 -5.78
C GLY A 85 12.52 13.64 -6.94
N LYS A 86 11.45 14.33 -7.19
CA LYS A 86 10.46 14.00 -8.23
C LYS A 86 10.86 14.61 -9.57
N PHE A 87 10.92 13.80 -10.62
CA PHE A 87 11.30 14.26 -11.96
C PHE A 87 10.49 15.48 -12.44
N LEU A 88 9.16 15.40 -12.33
CA LEU A 88 8.28 16.46 -12.80
C LEU A 88 8.23 17.70 -11.89
N VAL A 89 8.80 17.65 -10.68
CA VAL A 89 8.89 18.83 -9.79
C VAL A 89 9.68 19.97 -10.44
N ASN A 90 10.72 19.62 -11.19
CA ASN A 90 11.50 20.61 -11.94
C ASN A 90 10.70 21.33 -13.04
N LEU A 91 9.57 20.76 -13.44
CA LEU A 91 8.60 21.39 -14.35
C LEU A 91 7.42 22.02 -13.58
N GLY A 92 7.47 22.06 -12.24
CA GLY A 92 6.44 22.64 -11.38
C GLY A 92 5.28 21.70 -11.03
N SER A 93 5.39 20.40 -11.26
CA SER A 93 4.33 19.45 -10.93
C SER A 93 4.39 18.97 -9.48
N PRO A 94 3.29 19.05 -8.71
CA PRO A 94 3.17 18.40 -7.41
C PRO A 94 2.68 16.94 -7.52
N ASN A 95 2.25 16.49 -8.71
CA ASN A 95 1.47 15.27 -8.92
C ASN A 95 2.38 14.06 -9.16
N ASP A 96 3.07 13.63 -8.10
CA ASP A 96 3.76 12.35 -8.10
C ASP A 96 2.92 11.31 -7.35
N MET A 97 2.60 10.19 -7.98
CA MET A 97 1.57 9.26 -7.49
C MET A 97 1.96 7.81 -7.73
N ASN A 98 1.37 6.92 -6.95
CA ASN A 98 1.60 5.49 -7.10
C ASN A 98 0.37 4.66 -6.65
N CYS A 99 0.49 3.34 -6.73
CA CYS A 99 -0.57 2.43 -6.28
C CYS A 99 -0.85 2.51 -4.77
N GLY A 100 0.01 3.13 -3.97
CA GLY A 100 -0.19 3.33 -2.53
C GLY A 100 -1.48 4.07 -2.19
N SER A 101 -2.02 4.85 -3.13
CA SER A 101 -3.30 5.55 -2.95
C SER A 101 -4.52 4.63 -2.83
N ILE A 102 -4.41 3.37 -3.28
CA ILE A 102 -5.45 2.33 -3.14
C ILE A 102 -4.88 1.03 -2.55
N CYS A 103 -3.66 1.05 -2.04
CA CYS A 103 -2.97 -0.11 -1.51
C CYS A 103 -2.21 0.27 -0.24
N ASN A 104 -2.26 -0.58 0.78
CA ASN A 104 -1.44 -0.43 1.98
C ASN A 104 -1.63 0.91 2.72
N LEU A 105 -2.82 1.48 2.64
CA LEU A 105 -3.11 2.81 3.18
C LEU A 105 -3.54 2.74 4.64
N ALA A 106 -4.52 1.89 4.92
CA ALA A 106 -5.11 1.79 6.24
C ALA A 106 -4.12 1.19 7.24
N SER A 107 -3.58 -0.01 6.97
CA SER A 107 -2.73 -0.73 7.92
C SER A 107 -1.32 -0.15 8.04
N SER A 108 -0.75 0.39 6.96
CA SER A 108 0.67 0.77 6.99
C SER A 108 0.98 2.26 7.12
N THR A 109 0.04 3.12 6.76
CA THR A 109 0.32 4.56 6.66
C THR A 109 -0.59 5.37 7.58
N VAL A 110 -1.90 5.34 7.35
CA VAL A 110 -2.83 6.25 8.04
C VAL A 110 -3.09 5.80 9.47
N THR A 111 -3.38 4.51 9.69
CA THR A 111 -3.68 4.03 11.05
C THR A 111 -2.48 4.15 11.99
N PRO A 112 -1.32 3.55 11.71
CA PRO A 112 -0.19 3.69 12.63
C PRO A 112 0.32 5.14 12.70
N GLY A 113 0.22 5.91 11.63
CA GLY A 113 0.58 7.32 11.62
C GLY A 113 -0.29 8.18 12.52
N THR A 114 -1.61 7.96 12.51
CA THR A 114 -2.54 8.71 13.37
C THR A 114 -2.61 8.20 14.81
N LEU A 115 -2.31 6.93 15.03
CA LEU A 115 -2.39 6.29 16.35
C LEU A 115 -1.09 6.44 17.13
N MET A 116 0.07 6.25 16.48
CA MET A 116 1.37 6.11 17.13
C MET A 116 2.47 6.99 16.52
N GLY A 117 2.19 7.78 15.48
CA GLY A 117 3.21 8.56 14.75
C GLY A 117 4.18 7.71 13.93
N LEU A 118 3.88 6.43 13.72
CA LEU A 118 4.73 5.44 13.07
C LEU A 118 4.18 5.05 11.69
N ASN A 119 4.93 4.23 10.95
CA ASN A 119 4.42 3.46 9.83
C ASN A 119 4.87 1.99 9.97
N THR A 120 4.20 1.06 9.29
CA THR A 120 4.49 -0.37 9.46
C THR A 120 5.88 -0.81 9.01
N ARG A 121 6.62 0.01 8.26
CA ARG A 121 8.03 -0.27 7.94
C ARG A 121 8.93 -0.14 9.16
N MET A 122 8.45 0.56 10.19
CA MET A 122 9.12 0.69 11.48
C MET A 122 8.70 -0.40 12.48
N MET A 123 7.77 -1.27 12.08
CA MET A 123 7.20 -2.34 12.90
C MET A 123 7.65 -3.70 12.34
N VAL A 124 8.47 -4.41 13.08
CA VAL A 124 9.02 -5.72 12.67
C VAL A 124 8.41 -6.82 13.53
N GLN A 125 7.78 -7.80 12.88
CA GLN A 125 7.22 -8.96 13.56
C GLN A 125 8.34 -9.95 13.92
N GLU A 126 8.50 -10.23 15.19
CA GLU A 126 9.45 -11.22 15.67
C GLU A 126 8.79 -12.60 15.82
N ILE A 127 8.81 -13.34 14.71
CA ILE A 127 8.19 -14.68 14.63
C ILE A 127 9.02 -15.73 15.36
N GLU A 128 10.31 -15.53 15.46
CA GLU A 128 11.28 -16.51 15.94
C GLU A 128 11.14 -16.78 17.45
N GLU A 129 10.72 -15.80 18.23
CA GLU A 129 10.58 -15.88 19.68
C GLU A 129 9.12 -15.98 20.15
N SER A 130 8.18 -16.14 19.21
CA SER A 130 6.75 -16.12 19.53
C SER A 130 6.24 -17.42 20.16
N ASP A 131 5.29 -17.29 21.08
CA ASP A 131 4.50 -18.41 21.63
C ASP A 131 3.28 -18.69 20.76
N TYR A 132 2.61 -17.62 20.31
CA TYR A 132 1.52 -17.65 19.34
C TYR A 132 1.82 -16.69 18.20
N ILE A 133 1.32 -16.99 17.02
CA ILE A 133 1.38 -16.13 15.84
C ILE A 133 -0.06 -15.85 15.43
N ILE A 134 -0.47 -14.57 15.38
CA ILE A 134 -1.79 -14.21 14.86
C ILE A 134 -1.61 -13.68 13.44
N SER A 135 -2.13 -14.44 12.46
CA SER A 135 -2.27 -13.97 11.08
C SER A 135 -3.68 -13.47 10.86
N TRP A 136 -3.83 -12.16 10.67
CA TRP A 136 -5.12 -11.49 10.55
C TRP A 136 -5.28 -10.81 9.19
N GLY A 137 -6.14 -11.36 8.34
CA GLY A 137 -6.37 -10.83 6.99
C GLY A 137 -5.14 -10.89 6.06
N LYS A 138 -4.22 -11.84 6.31
CA LYS A 138 -3.03 -12.07 5.48
C LYS A 138 -2.80 -13.56 5.24
N ASN A 139 -2.58 -13.91 3.96
CA ASN A 139 -2.26 -15.27 3.55
C ASN A 139 -0.84 -15.36 3.01
N SER A 140 0.15 -15.43 3.88
CA SER A 140 1.58 -15.53 3.50
C SER A 140 1.93 -16.81 2.74
N ALA A 141 1.03 -17.78 2.66
CA ALA A 141 1.22 -18.98 1.84
C ALA A 141 1.07 -18.71 0.34
N THR A 142 0.33 -17.67 -0.05
CA THR A 142 0.01 -17.39 -1.45
C THR A 142 0.35 -15.98 -1.92
N ASP A 143 0.34 -14.98 -1.01
CA ASP A 143 0.47 -13.56 -1.35
C ASP A 143 1.89 -13.00 -1.25
N ASP A 144 2.77 -13.64 -0.47
CA ASP A 144 4.17 -13.23 -0.37
C ASP A 144 5.03 -13.82 -1.49
N GLY A 145 5.60 -12.95 -2.31
CA GLY A 145 6.48 -13.36 -3.41
C GLY A 145 7.61 -14.29 -2.98
N PRO A 146 8.46 -13.93 -2.01
CA PRO A 146 9.58 -14.78 -1.55
C PRO A 146 9.18 -15.88 -0.56
N GLN A 147 7.93 -15.92 -0.09
CA GLN A 147 7.41 -16.85 0.92
C GLN A 147 8.27 -16.93 2.22
N VAL A 148 9.05 -15.90 2.50
CA VAL A 148 9.92 -15.84 3.69
C VAL A 148 9.09 -15.92 4.96
N MET A 149 7.95 -15.20 5.01
CA MET A 149 7.06 -15.22 6.18
C MET A 149 6.46 -16.60 6.41
N LEU A 150 6.05 -17.32 5.35
CA LEU A 150 5.56 -18.69 5.48
C LEU A 150 6.63 -19.63 6.06
N HIS A 151 7.89 -19.47 5.61
CA HIS A 151 8.99 -20.27 6.14
C HIS A 151 9.23 -19.95 7.62
N ARG A 152 9.30 -18.69 8.01
CA ARG A 152 9.46 -18.26 9.41
C ARG A 152 8.34 -18.81 10.31
N ILE A 153 7.07 -18.74 9.86
CA ILE A 153 5.91 -19.29 10.58
C ILE A 153 6.07 -20.80 10.77
N LYS A 154 6.42 -21.55 9.71
CA LYS A 154 6.61 -23.01 9.83
C LYS A 154 7.75 -23.38 10.76
N GLU A 155 8.86 -22.65 10.75
CA GLU A 155 9.96 -22.88 11.68
C GLU A 155 9.55 -22.56 13.14
N ALA A 156 8.75 -21.52 13.35
CA ALA A 156 8.19 -21.22 14.66
C ALA A 156 7.24 -22.34 15.16
N GLN A 157 6.37 -22.86 14.29
CA GLN A 157 5.51 -24.00 14.64
C GLN A 157 6.31 -25.24 15.01
N LYS A 158 7.43 -25.52 14.35
CA LYS A 158 8.35 -26.62 14.72
C LYS A 158 8.95 -26.45 16.12
N ARG A 159 9.14 -25.20 16.57
CA ARG A 159 9.60 -24.89 17.93
C ARG A 159 8.48 -24.93 18.98
N GLY A 160 7.22 -25.09 18.56
CA GLY A 160 6.07 -25.20 19.45
C GLY A 160 5.13 -23.99 19.44
N ALA A 161 5.46 -22.93 18.71
CA ALA A 161 4.56 -21.79 18.54
C ALA A 161 3.24 -22.20 17.87
N LYS A 162 2.13 -21.60 18.30
CA LYS A 162 0.80 -21.89 17.77
C LYS A 162 0.37 -20.83 16.77
N LEU A 163 -0.14 -21.25 15.62
CA LEU A 163 -0.66 -20.37 14.58
C LEU A 163 -2.17 -20.21 14.69
N ILE A 164 -2.63 -18.98 14.92
CA ILE A 164 -4.03 -18.59 14.86
C ILE A 164 -4.23 -17.77 13.57
N VAL A 165 -5.19 -18.18 12.75
CA VAL A 165 -5.51 -17.48 11.49
C VAL A 165 -6.93 -16.92 11.57
N ILE A 166 -7.05 -15.59 11.48
CA ILE A 166 -8.31 -14.86 11.41
C ILE A 166 -8.50 -14.44 9.96
N ASP A 167 -9.32 -15.18 9.24
CA ASP A 167 -9.56 -15.02 7.79
C ASP A 167 -10.91 -15.66 7.44
N PRO A 168 -11.74 -15.04 6.58
CA PRO A 168 -13.00 -15.63 6.16
C PRO A 168 -12.84 -16.97 5.43
N ARG A 169 -11.65 -17.28 4.88
CA ARG A 169 -11.37 -18.51 4.11
C ARG A 169 -10.34 -19.38 4.81
N GLN A 170 -10.64 -20.66 4.92
CA GLN A 170 -9.68 -21.67 5.41
C GLN A 170 -8.69 -22.09 4.31
N GLU A 171 -8.04 -21.14 3.67
CA GLU A 171 -7.08 -21.37 2.59
C GLU A 171 -5.63 -21.01 3.02
N GLY A 172 -4.66 -21.55 2.33
CA GLY A 172 -3.24 -21.25 2.56
C GLY A 172 -2.81 -21.45 4.01
N LEU A 173 -2.60 -20.36 4.76
CA LEU A 173 -2.25 -20.42 6.19
C LEU A 173 -3.34 -21.05 7.04
N GLY A 174 -4.62 -20.84 6.71
CA GLY A 174 -5.75 -21.43 7.43
C GLY A 174 -5.74 -22.97 7.42
N LYS A 175 -5.15 -23.60 6.39
CA LYS A 175 -5.02 -25.07 6.32
C LYS A 175 -3.96 -25.65 7.25
N ILE A 176 -3.00 -24.84 7.70
CA ILE A 176 -1.92 -25.23 8.60
C ILE A 176 -2.02 -24.57 9.97
N ALA A 177 -3.10 -23.83 10.21
CA ALA A 177 -3.36 -23.18 11.48
C ALA A 177 -3.71 -24.18 12.58
N ASP A 178 -3.23 -23.94 13.80
CA ASP A 178 -3.70 -24.63 15.01
C ASP A 178 -5.14 -24.23 15.35
N TRP A 179 -5.52 -22.99 15.01
CA TRP A 179 -6.89 -22.50 15.12
C TRP A 179 -7.21 -21.52 14.00
N TRP A 180 -8.25 -21.81 13.21
CA TRP A 180 -8.80 -20.91 12.20
C TRP A 180 -10.11 -20.31 12.71
N ILE A 181 -10.24 -18.97 12.56
CA ILE A 181 -11.36 -18.17 13.01
C ILE A 181 -11.99 -17.48 11.79
N PRO A 182 -13.20 -17.89 11.38
CA PRO A 182 -13.87 -17.39 10.17
C PRO A 182 -14.60 -16.05 10.41
N VAL A 183 -13.86 -14.96 10.56
CA VAL A 183 -14.45 -13.63 10.77
C VAL A 183 -15.30 -13.20 9.54
N THR A 184 -16.44 -12.56 9.81
CA THR A 184 -17.27 -11.97 8.75
C THR A 184 -16.47 -10.86 8.04
N PRO A 185 -16.37 -10.88 6.69
CA PRO A 185 -15.63 -9.85 5.96
C PRO A 185 -16.09 -8.43 6.32
N GLY A 186 -15.13 -7.56 6.65
CA GLY A 186 -15.40 -6.17 7.02
C GLY A 186 -15.67 -5.91 8.50
N SER A 187 -15.81 -6.95 9.30
CA SER A 187 -16.15 -6.84 10.74
C SER A 187 -14.96 -7.11 11.68
N ASP A 188 -13.75 -7.09 11.17
CA ASP A 188 -12.52 -7.29 11.94
C ASP A 188 -12.42 -6.37 13.16
N GLY A 189 -12.88 -5.11 12.99
CA GLY A 189 -12.97 -4.15 14.09
C GLY A 189 -13.93 -4.59 15.21
N ALA A 190 -15.04 -5.25 14.86
CA ALA A 190 -15.98 -5.76 15.88
C ALA A 190 -15.36 -6.88 16.71
N LEU A 191 -14.59 -7.79 16.09
CA LEU A 191 -13.84 -8.81 16.83
C LEU A 191 -12.79 -8.16 17.75
N ALA A 192 -12.02 -7.19 17.22
CA ALA A 192 -11.02 -6.48 18.02
C ALA A 192 -11.64 -5.70 19.18
N LEU A 193 -12.79 -5.02 18.99
CA LEU A 193 -13.52 -4.31 20.04
C LEU A 193 -14.09 -5.27 21.09
N ALA A 194 -14.56 -6.46 20.69
CA ALA A 194 -15.04 -7.48 21.63
C ALA A 194 -13.90 -7.98 22.54
N MET A 195 -12.73 -8.24 21.97
CA MET A 195 -11.53 -8.59 22.76
C MET A 195 -11.09 -7.44 23.66
N LEU A 196 -11.07 -6.19 23.15
CA LEU A 196 -10.74 -4.99 23.94
C LEU A 196 -11.70 -4.80 25.10
N LYS A 197 -13.00 -5.01 24.89
CA LYS A 197 -13.99 -4.94 25.96
C LYS A 197 -13.67 -5.94 27.08
N LEU A 198 -13.44 -7.22 26.75
CA LEU A 198 -13.09 -8.25 27.73
C LEU A 198 -11.76 -7.95 28.45
N ILE A 199 -10.77 -7.39 27.74
CA ILE A 199 -9.48 -7.02 28.32
C ILE A 199 -9.63 -5.85 29.30
N ILE A 200 -10.35 -4.81 28.91
CA ILE A 200 -10.52 -3.60 29.72
C ILE A 200 -11.43 -3.86 30.91
N ASP A 201 -12.58 -4.51 30.73
CA ASP A 201 -13.50 -4.87 31.79
C ASP A 201 -12.85 -5.81 32.83
N GLY A 202 -11.96 -6.71 32.37
CA GLY A 202 -11.19 -7.61 33.21
C GLY A 202 -9.90 -7.02 33.81
N GLY A 203 -9.55 -5.77 33.49
CA GLY A 203 -8.32 -5.12 33.96
C GLY A 203 -7.03 -5.79 33.44
N ARG A 204 -7.09 -6.48 32.29
CA ARG A 204 -5.99 -7.29 31.74
C ARG A 204 -5.10 -6.54 30.75
N TYR A 205 -5.02 -5.23 30.87
CA TYR A 205 -4.15 -4.38 30.06
C TYR A 205 -2.94 -3.90 30.87
N ASP A 206 -1.93 -3.37 30.21
CA ASP A 206 -0.76 -2.76 30.83
C ASP A 206 -1.13 -1.39 31.39
N HIS A 207 -1.41 -1.34 32.70
CA HIS A 207 -1.85 -0.12 33.37
C HIS A 207 -0.81 1.00 33.32
N GLU A 208 0.48 0.66 33.49
CA GLU A 208 1.56 1.65 33.46
C GLU A 208 1.71 2.24 32.05
N PHE A 209 1.69 1.40 31.01
CA PHE A 209 1.74 1.87 29.63
C PHE A 209 0.55 2.77 29.29
N VAL A 210 -0.66 2.37 29.72
CA VAL A 210 -1.87 3.15 29.44
C VAL A 210 -1.79 4.51 30.11
N GLU A 211 -1.40 4.59 31.38
CA GLU A 211 -1.30 5.84 32.13
C GLU A 211 -0.21 6.78 31.57
N GLN A 212 0.96 6.25 31.23
CA GLN A 212 2.10 7.06 30.82
C GLN A 212 2.13 7.42 29.34
N TYR A 213 1.66 6.54 28.46
CA TYR A 213 1.89 6.64 27.01
C TYR A 213 0.62 6.74 26.16
N THR A 214 -0.58 6.72 26.76
CA THR A 214 -1.83 6.85 26.00
C THR A 214 -2.60 8.13 26.29
N ARG A 215 -3.49 8.47 25.36
CA ARG A 215 -4.48 9.55 25.54
C ARG A 215 -5.83 9.07 25.05
N GLY A 216 -6.91 9.49 25.72
CA GLY A 216 -8.27 9.14 25.32
C GLY A 216 -8.67 7.72 25.72
N PHE A 217 -8.01 7.12 26.73
CA PHE A 217 -8.34 5.77 27.18
C PHE A 217 -9.71 5.73 27.89
N ASP A 218 -10.03 6.72 28.71
CA ASP A 218 -11.31 6.79 29.41
C ASP A 218 -12.46 6.98 28.43
N GLU A 219 -12.32 7.90 27.47
CA GLU A 219 -13.31 8.11 26.41
C GLU A 219 -13.48 6.85 25.54
N PHE A 220 -12.40 6.10 25.31
CA PHE A 220 -12.49 4.84 24.60
C PHE A 220 -13.20 3.76 25.42
N LYS A 221 -12.99 3.70 26.72
CA LYS A 221 -13.71 2.83 27.64
C LYS A 221 -15.20 3.16 27.65
N ASP A 222 -15.55 4.44 27.79
CA ASP A 222 -16.94 4.91 27.74
C ASP A 222 -17.61 4.50 26.41
N TYR A 223 -16.88 4.61 25.28
CA TYR A 223 -17.38 4.13 24.00
C TYR A 223 -17.61 2.61 24.00
N LEU A 224 -16.70 1.81 24.53
CA LEU A 224 -16.85 0.35 24.62
C LEU A 224 -18.04 -0.04 25.51
N ASP A 225 -18.35 0.73 26.53
CA ASP A 225 -19.50 0.48 27.42
C ASP A 225 -20.85 0.68 26.72
N THR A 226 -20.88 1.40 25.60
CA THR A 226 -22.06 1.50 24.71
C THR A 226 -22.31 0.23 23.90
N GLN A 227 -21.35 -0.71 23.85
CA GLN A 227 -21.42 -1.93 23.05
C GLN A 227 -21.57 -3.15 23.97
N THR A 228 -22.43 -4.11 23.57
CA THR A 228 -22.49 -5.40 24.26
C THR A 228 -21.64 -6.44 23.56
N LEU A 229 -21.13 -7.41 24.32
CA LEU A 229 -20.32 -8.50 23.77
C LEU A 229 -21.12 -9.34 22.75
N GLU A 230 -22.40 -9.56 23.01
CA GLU A 230 -23.31 -10.29 22.10
C GLU A 230 -23.54 -9.53 20.79
N GLN A 231 -23.60 -8.19 20.85
CA GLN A 231 -23.73 -7.37 19.63
C GLN A 231 -22.48 -7.46 18.78
N LEU A 232 -21.29 -7.32 19.38
CA LEU A 232 -20.00 -7.42 18.72
C LEU A 232 -19.78 -8.82 18.15
N SER A 233 -20.16 -9.87 18.90
CA SER A 233 -20.16 -11.27 18.47
C SER A 233 -21.02 -11.49 17.21
N ARG A 234 -22.26 -10.95 17.21
CA ARG A 234 -23.15 -11.04 16.04
C ARG A 234 -22.56 -10.34 14.82
N TRP A 235 -21.90 -9.18 14.99
CA TRP A 235 -21.30 -8.45 13.88
C TRP A 235 -20.10 -9.16 13.27
N CYS A 236 -19.21 -9.71 14.10
CA CYS A 236 -18.03 -10.41 13.60
C CYS A 236 -18.31 -11.88 13.19
N GLY A 237 -19.48 -12.42 13.59
CA GLY A 237 -19.86 -13.81 13.28
C GLY A 237 -19.11 -14.85 14.11
N ILE A 238 -18.44 -14.45 15.20
CA ILE A 238 -17.68 -15.32 16.09
C ILE A 238 -18.46 -15.47 17.41
N SER A 239 -18.55 -16.69 17.93
CA SER A 239 -19.25 -16.94 19.19
C SER A 239 -18.57 -16.22 20.36
N VAL A 240 -19.37 -15.81 21.37
CA VAL A 240 -18.85 -15.20 22.60
C VAL A 240 -17.78 -16.10 23.22
N THR A 241 -18.03 -17.40 23.30
CA THR A 241 -17.08 -18.38 23.86
C THR A 241 -15.75 -18.41 23.09
N ASP A 242 -15.77 -18.32 21.76
CA ASP A 242 -14.54 -18.28 20.97
C ASP A 242 -13.81 -16.94 21.13
N ILE A 243 -14.54 -15.82 21.28
CA ILE A 243 -13.95 -14.51 21.56
C ILE A 243 -13.27 -14.53 22.94
N GLU A 244 -13.93 -15.06 23.97
CA GLU A 244 -13.37 -15.24 25.31
C GLU A 244 -12.09 -16.08 25.26
N LYS A 245 -12.15 -17.26 24.61
CA LYS A 245 -10.98 -18.14 24.44
C LYS A 245 -9.85 -17.44 23.69
N LEU A 246 -10.13 -16.70 22.61
CA LEU A 246 -9.12 -15.94 21.86
C LEU A 246 -8.50 -14.87 22.75
N THR A 247 -9.31 -14.17 23.52
CA THR A 247 -8.87 -13.14 24.46
C THR A 247 -8.00 -13.73 25.58
N ASP A 248 -8.35 -14.89 26.13
CA ASP A 248 -7.55 -15.57 27.14
C ASP A 248 -6.19 -15.99 26.61
N ILE A 249 -6.13 -16.56 25.41
CA ILE A 249 -4.86 -16.85 24.72
C ILE A 249 -4.08 -15.56 24.52
N PHE A 250 -4.73 -14.50 24.04
CA PHE A 250 -4.08 -13.22 23.76
C PHE A 250 -3.47 -12.58 25.02
N CYS A 251 -4.10 -12.75 26.18
CA CYS A 251 -3.61 -12.23 27.46
C CYS A 251 -2.63 -13.17 28.18
N SER A 252 -2.43 -14.43 27.72
CA SER A 252 -1.58 -15.40 28.40
C SER A 252 -0.08 -15.14 28.25
N THR A 253 0.33 -14.39 27.24
CA THR A 253 1.72 -14.06 26.94
C THR A 253 1.82 -12.73 26.18
N THR A 254 2.97 -12.06 26.26
CA THR A 254 3.30 -10.92 25.42
C THR A 254 3.85 -11.31 24.06
N LYS A 255 4.31 -12.55 23.87
CA LYS A 255 5.01 -13.06 22.68
C LYS A 255 4.04 -13.45 21.55
N ILE A 256 3.29 -12.46 21.05
CA ILE A 256 2.30 -12.64 19.98
C ILE A 256 2.52 -11.57 18.90
N PRO A 257 3.23 -11.87 17.80
CA PRO A 257 3.33 -10.95 16.66
C PRO A 257 2.04 -10.91 15.86
N LEU A 258 1.76 -9.77 15.23
CA LEU A 258 0.67 -9.55 14.28
C LEU A 258 1.19 -9.68 12.84
N VAL A 259 0.73 -10.67 12.12
CA VAL A 259 0.95 -10.81 10.67
C VAL A 259 -0.30 -10.39 9.94
N SER A 260 -0.39 -9.12 9.55
CA SER A 260 -1.58 -8.55 8.88
C SER A 260 -1.22 -7.91 7.55
N TYR A 261 -2.20 -7.77 6.66
CA TYR A 261 -2.03 -7.03 5.41
C TYR A 261 -3.37 -6.81 4.68
N THR A 262 -3.41 -7.15 3.39
CA THR A 262 -4.42 -6.77 2.38
C THR A 262 -5.86 -7.08 2.76
N GLY A 263 -6.12 -8.16 3.50
CA GLY A 263 -7.48 -8.49 3.97
C GLY A 263 -8.10 -7.43 4.86
N LEU A 264 -7.27 -6.61 5.53
CA LEU A 264 -7.71 -5.50 6.37
C LEU A 264 -7.75 -4.15 5.63
N GLU A 265 -7.33 -4.11 4.35
CA GLU A 265 -7.20 -2.86 3.58
C GLU A 265 -8.44 -2.53 2.74
N TYR A 266 -9.04 -3.53 2.10
CA TYR A 266 -10.08 -3.31 1.08
C TYR A 266 -11.49 -3.39 1.66
N GLN A 267 -11.73 -2.57 2.69
CA GLN A 267 -12.99 -2.52 3.41
C GLN A 267 -13.37 -1.07 3.67
N LEU A 268 -14.67 -0.77 3.75
CA LEU A 268 -15.15 0.59 4.05
C LEU A 268 -14.61 1.13 5.38
N SER A 269 -14.53 0.27 6.40
CA SER A 269 -14.05 0.63 7.74
C SER A 269 -12.58 0.26 7.97
N ALA A 270 -11.78 0.10 6.92
CA ALA A 270 -10.40 -0.39 7.02
C ALA A 270 -9.55 0.35 8.06
N ILE A 271 -9.60 1.69 8.10
CA ILE A 271 -8.83 2.50 9.06
C ILE A 271 -9.27 2.18 10.48
N GLN A 272 -10.57 2.15 10.77
CA GLN A 272 -11.07 1.91 12.12
C GLN A 272 -10.87 0.45 12.57
N ASN A 273 -11.04 -0.52 11.67
CA ASN A 273 -10.72 -1.92 11.95
C ASN A 273 -9.25 -2.08 12.35
N ASN A 274 -8.33 -1.51 11.56
CA ASN A 274 -6.91 -1.54 11.88
C ASN A 274 -6.59 -0.78 13.19
N ARG A 275 -7.27 0.35 13.48
CA ARG A 275 -7.08 1.06 14.75
C ARG A 275 -7.42 0.18 15.94
N ALA A 276 -8.57 -0.48 15.95
CA ALA A 276 -8.98 -1.39 17.03
C ALA A 276 -7.96 -2.54 17.20
N ILE A 277 -7.48 -3.12 16.09
CA ILE A 277 -6.45 -4.17 16.11
C ILE A 277 -5.13 -3.65 16.69
N PHE A 278 -4.63 -2.49 16.26
CA PHE A 278 -3.38 -1.94 16.81
C PHE A 278 -3.49 -1.55 18.28
N VAL A 279 -4.66 -1.08 18.73
CA VAL A 279 -4.92 -0.80 20.16
C VAL A 279 -4.80 -2.08 21.00
N LEU A 280 -5.30 -3.23 20.50
CA LEU A 280 -5.11 -4.52 21.19
C LEU A 280 -3.64 -4.79 21.52
N TRP A 281 -2.75 -4.66 20.54
CA TRP A 281 -1.32 -4.90 20.72
C TRP A 281 -0.68 -3.86 21.62
N ALA A 282 -1.06 -2.58 21.47
CA ALA A 282 -0.48 -1.49 22.23
C ALA A 282 -0.75 -1.61 23.72
N ILE A 283 -2.03 -1.76 24.14
CA ILE A 283 -2.39 -1.73 25.57
C ILE A 283 -2.11 -3.03 26.32
N THR A 284 -1.62 -4.08 25.64
CA THR A 284 -1.36 -5.39 26.25
C THR A 284 0.12 -5.77 26.26
N GLY A 285 1.01 -4.77 26.16
CA GLY A 285 2.45 -4.97 26.25
C GLY A 285 3.08 -5.76 25.11
N LYS A 286 2.48 -5.73 23.90
CA LYS A 286 2.95 -6.45 22.73
C LYS A 286 3.57 -5.54 21.67
N LEU A 287 3.71 -4.27 21.99
CA LEU A 287 4.38 -3.27 21.16
C LEU A 287 5.76 -3.02 21.74
N ASP A 288 6.80 -3.07 20.91
CA ASP A 288 8.22 -3.00 21.27
C ASP A 288 8.64 -4.08 22.30
N ALA A 289 8.15 -5.31 22.12
CA ALA A 289 8.36 -6.42 23.02
C ALA A 289 8.96 -7.64 22.30
N PRO A 290 9.85 -8.40 22.96
CA PRO A 290 10.39 -9.65 22.43
C PRO A 290 9.29 -10.66 22.07
N GLY A 291 9.45 -11.30 20.89
CA GLY A 291 8.48 -12.27 20.39
C GLY A 291 7.16 -11.69 19.90
N ALA A 292 7.04 -10.36 19.78
CA ALA A 292 5.84 -9.68 19.34
C ALA A 292 6.13 -8.71 18.18
N ILE A 293 5.99 -7.41 18.39
CA ILE A 293 6.28 -6.37 17.39
C ILE A 293 7.38 -5.48 17.93
N TYR A 294 8.53 -5.48 17.25
CA TYR A 294 9.60 -4.53 17.53
C TYR A 294 9.40 -3.23 16.76
N LEU A 295 9.76 -2.11 17.38
CA LEU A 295 9.85 -0.82 16.75
C LEU A 295 11.29 -0.58 16.28
N ASN A 296 11.48 -0.57 14.97
CA ASN A 296 12.79 -0.30 14.37
C ASN A 296 13.13 1.19 14.46
N ALA A 297 14.41 1.49 14.65
CA ALA A 297 14.91 2.84 14.52
C ALA A 297 14.63 3.38 13.10
N LYS A 298 14.43 4.69 13.01
CA LYS A 298 14.25 5.40 11.75
C LYS A 298 15.44 5.12 10.82
N GLY A 299 15.15 4.61 9.60
CA GLY A 299 16.20 4.39 8.60
C GLY A 299 16.93 5.69 8.22
N LEU A 300 18.01 5.54 7.45
CA LEU A 300 18.78 6.69 6.95
C LEU A 300 17.86 7.72 6.29
N GLU A 301 17.95 8.96 6.75
CA GLU A 301 17.25 10.07 6.11
C GLU A 301 17.86 10.32 4.73
N THR A 302 17.03 10.21 3.69
CA THR A 302 17.44 10.67 2.36
C THR A 302 17.31 12.20 2.31
N PRO A 303 18.31 12.93 1.81
CA PRO A 303 18.21 14.38 1.69
C PRO A 303 17.04 14.77 0.78
N LYS A 304 16.33 15.83 1.15
CA LYS A 304 15.35 16.45 0.27
C LYS A 304 16.09 17.12 -0.90
N LEU A 305 15.92 16.59 -2.10
CA LEU A 305 16.52 17.17 -3.29
C LEU A 305 15.70 18.35 -3.86
N PHE A 306 14.40 18.33 -3.63
CA PHE A 306 13.45 19.34 -4.12
C PHE A 306 12.35 19.59 -3.08
N GLU A 307 11.85 20.82 -3.05
CA GLU A 307 10.69 21.20 -2.23
C GLU A 307 9.51 21.57 -3.15
N ILE A 308 8.34 21.07 -2.81
CA ILE A 308 7.10 21.51 -3.43
C ILE A 308 6.56 22.65 -2.57
N PRO A 309 6.28 23.84 -3.15
CA PRO A 309 5.65 24.94 -2.42
C PRO A 309 4.34 24.50 -1.75
N GLU A 310 4.06 25.03 -0.56
CA GLU A 310 2.87 24.62 0.23
C GLU A 310 1.54 24.88 -0.48
N ASP A 311 1.48 25.89 -1.33
CA ASP A 311 0.32 26.24 -2.14
C ASP A 311 0.15 25.37 -3.40
N ASN A 312 1.19 24.62 -3.78
CA ASN A 312 1.18 23.73 -4.95
C ASN A 312 0.86 22.27 -4.54
N LYS A 313 -0.36 22.03 -4.05
CA LYS A 313 -0.80 20.71 -3.58
C LYS A 313 -1.15 19.78 -4.75
N PRO A 314 -0.85 18.47 -4.63
CA PRO A 314 -1.26 17.47 -5.62
C PRO A 314 -2.76 17.24 -5.63
N ILE A 315 -3.26 16.62 -6.71
CA ILE A 315 -4.68 16.25 -6.83
C ILE A 315 -5.11 15.33 -5.69
N GLY A 316 -6.35 15.51 -5.24
CA GLY A 316 -7.02 14.67 -4.24
C GLY A 316 -6.67 14.98 -2.79
N VAL A 317 -5.83 15.98 -2.50
CA VAL A 317 -5.46 16.34 -1.11
C VAL A 317 -6.66 16.76 -0.29
N ASP A 318 -7.59 17.55 -0.87
CA ASP A 318 -8.75 18.06 -0.13
C ASP A 318 -9.68 16.95 0.32
N GLY A 319 -9.83 15.89 -0.49
CA GLY A 319 -10.62 14.71 -0.14
C GLY A 319 -9.86 13.69 0.73
N PHE A 320 -8.53 13.73 0.74
CA PHE A 320 -7.68 12.72 1.40
C PHE A 320 -6.50 13.36 2.15
N PRO A 321 -6.75 14.32 3.08
CA PRO A 321 -5.68 15.10 3.71
C PRO A 321 -4.74 14.24 4.59
N LEU A 322 -5.25 13.21 5.25
CA LEU A 322 -4.42 12.31 6.06
C LEU A 322 -3.48 11.46 5.19
N PHE A 323 -3.96 11.01 4.02
CA PHE A 323 -3.09 10.31 3.09
C PHE A 323 -1.91 11.17 2.66
N TYR A 324 -2.19 12.40 2.22
CA TYR A 324 -1.14 13.35 1.84
C TYR A 324 -0.18 13.65 3.01
N LYS A 325 -0.73 13.91 4.20
CA LYS A 325 0.07 14.23 5.40
C LYS A 325 1.12 13.14 5.71
N PHE A 326 0.75 11.87 5.59
CA PHE A 326 1.62 10.76 5.96
C PHE A 326 2.41 10.16 4.79
N SER A 327 1.98 10.34 3.54
CA SER A 327 2.66 9.78 2.35
C SER A 327 3.38 10.83 1.50
N GLY A 328 2.96 12.10 1.56
CA GLY A 328 3.41 13.15 0.66
C GLY A 328 2.94 12.99 -0.79
N LEU A 329 1.98 12.09 -1.06
CA LEU A 329 1.53 11.72 -2.40
C LEU A 329 0.11 12.24 -2.69
N GLY A 330 -0.15 12.53 -3.97
CA GLY A 330 -1.51 12.77 -4.46
C GLY A 330 -2.36 11.49 -4.49
N GLN A 331 -3.68 11.65 -4.39
CA GLN A 331 -4.62 10.52 -4.49
C GLN A 331 -4.93 10.19 -5.95
N PHE A 332 -4.24 9.19 -6.49
CA PHE A 332 -4.28 8.87 -7.93
C PHE A 332 -5.65 8.40 -8.43
N SER A 333 -6.52 7.88 -7.58
CA SER A 333 -7.91 7.58 -7.96
C SER A 333 -8.70 8.81 -8.41
N ARG A 334 -8.20 10.02 -8.11
CA ARG A 334 -8.80 11.31 -8.55
C ARG A 334 -8.28 11.79 -9.90
N PHE A 335 -7.31 11.11 -10.49
CA PHE A 335 -6.74 11.49 -11.79
C PHE A 335 -7.77 11.59 -12.92
N PRO A 336 -8.69 10.61 -13.14
CA PRO A 336 -9.72 10.77 -14.17
C PRO A 336 -10.57 12.03 -13.99
N LYS A 337 -10.94 12.37 -12.74
CA LYS A 337 -11.71 13.57 -12.44
C LYS A 337 -10.93 14.85 -12.77
N ALA A 338 -9.65 14.92 -12.41
CA ALA A 338 -8.79 16.05 -12.72
C ALA A 338 -8.61 16.27 -14.23
N VAL A 339 -8.67 15.19 -15.02
CA VAL A 339 -8.59 15.30 -16.49
C VAL A 339 -9.92 15.62 -17.14
N LEU A 340 -11.02 14.98 -16.69
CA LEU A 340 -12.33 15.09 -17.33
C LEU A 340 -13.10 16.33 -16.90
N GLU A 341 -12.98 16.72 -15.64
CA GLU A 341 -13.77 17.78 -14.99
C GLU A 341 -12.93 18.99 -14.55
N ASP A 342 -11.59 18.93 -14.72
CA ASP A 342 -10.64 19.95 -14.28
C ASP A 342 -10.66 20.21 -12.75
N ASP A 343 -11.00 19.18 -11.95
CA ASP A 343 -11.12 19.26 -10.49
C ASP A 343 -9.98 18.55 -9.77
N PRO A 344 -9.21 19.23 -8.91
CA PRO A 344 -9.29 20.64 -8.49
C PRO A 344 -8.64 21.62 -9.49
N TYR A 345 -7.98 21.12 -10.51
CA TYR A 345 -7.37 21.86 -11.61
C TYR A 345 -7.10 20.89 -12.78
N PRO A 346 -6.93 21.42 -14.01
CA PRO A 346 -6.72 20.59 -15.19
C PRO A 346 -5.40 19.82 -15.13
N VAL A 347 -5.46 18.49 -15.33
CA VAL A 347 -4.30 17.65 -15.63
C VAL A 347 -4.34 17.24 -17.09
N ARG A 348 -3.25 17.47 -17.83
CA ARG A 348 -3.17 17.25 -19.29
C ARG A 348 -2.00 16.37 -19.72
N GLY A 349 -1.05 16.10 -18.81
CA GLY A 349 0.08 15.22 -19.08
C GLY A 349 0.26 14.15 -18.03
N LEU A 350 0.58 12.92 -18.44
CA LEU A 350 0.84 11.79 -17.57
C LEU A 350 2.07 10.98 -18.03
N MET A 351 2.94 10.66 -17.09
CA MET A 351 3.98 9.63 -17.25
C MET A 351 3.62 8.41 -16.44
N ILE A 352 3.56 7.24 -17.06
CA ILE A 352 3.32 5.95 -16.39
C ILE A 352 4.62 5.13 -16.43
N LEU A 353 5.06 4.68 -15.26
CA LEU A 353 6.29 3.92 -15.09
C LEU A 353 5.98 2.55 -14.46
N GLY A 354 6.06 1.49 -15.25
CA GLY A 354 5.92 0.11 -14.79
C GLY A 354 4.61 -0.20 -14.08
N GLY A 355 3.50 0.24 -14.65
CA GLY A 355 2.16 -0.02 -14.14
C GLY A 355 1.08 0.18 -15.20
N SER A 356 -0.15 -0.28 -14.91
CA SER A 356 -1.30 -0.15 -15.81
C SER A 356 -2.53 0.33 -15.05
N PRO A 357 -2.66 1.64 -14.78
CA PRO A 357 -3.81 2.20 -14.06
C PRO A 357 -5.15 1.86 -14.68
N ALA A 358 -5.28 1.90 -16.00
CA ALA A 358 -6.53 1.56 -16.69
C ALA A 358 -7.02 0.13 -16.42
N LEU A 359 -6.13 -0.79 -16.01
CA LEU A 359 -6.49 -2.16 -15.62
C LEU A 359 -6.55 -2.37 -14.11
N SER A 360 -5.72 -1.65 -13.33
CA SER A 360 -5.54 -1.92 -11.91
C SER A 360 -6.35 -1.01 -10.99
N PHE A 361 -6.78 0.16 -11.48
CA PHE A 361 -7.65 1.05 -10.72
C PHE A 361 -9.13 0.80 -11.05
N PRO A 362 -10.04 1.13 -10.13
CA PRO A 362 -11.48 1.09 -10.40
C PRO A 362 -11.87 2.01 -11.56
N ASP A 363 -13.00 1.68 -12.22
CA ASP A 363 -13.59 2.48 -13.29
C ASP A 363 -12.69 2.66 -14.53
N SER A 364 -12.28 1.52 -15.13
CA SER A 364 -11.48 1.50 -16.36
C SER A 364 -12.05 2.35 -17.51
N LYS A 365 -13.37 2.61 -17.53
CA LYS A 365 -14.01 3.47 -18.55
C LYS A 365 -13.54 4.91 -18.38
N SER A 366 -13.64 5.47 -17.19
CA SER A 366 -13.20 6.85 -16.91
C SER A 366 -11.68 7.02 -17.16
N TRP A 367 -10.87 6.00 -16.91
CA TRP A 367 -9.45 6.04 -17.24
C TRP A 367 -9.21 6.17 -18.73
N ARG A 368 -9.90 5.38 -19.56
CA ARG A 368 -9.79 5.45 -21.02
C ARG A 368 -10.25 6.77 -21.57
N GLU A 369 -11.35 7.32 -21.07
CA GLU A 369 -11.84 8.65 -21.48
C GLU A 369 -10.87 9.76 -21.06
N ALA A 370 -10.30 9.68 -19.86
CA ALA A 370 -9.26 10.60 -19.43
C ALA A 370 -8.03 10.54 -20.34
N TYR A 371 -7.56 9.34 -20.69
CA TYR A 371 -6.42 9.21 -21.60
C TYR A 371 -6.66 9.86 -22.98
N LYS A 372 -7.86 9.75 -23.52
CA LYS A 372 -8.21 10.41 -24.79
C LYS A 372 -8.10 11.93 -24.74
N LYS A 373 -8.33 12.52 -23.56
CA LYS A 373 -8.30 13.98 -23.35
C LYS A 373 -6.91 14.54 -23.03
N LEU A 374 -5.90 13.67 -22.81
CA LEU A 374 -4.53 14.10 -22.51
C LEU A 374 -3.82 14.67 -23.75
N ASP A 375 -3.02 15.71 -23.56
CA ASP A 375 -2.10 16.25 -24.56
C ASP A 375 -0.78 15.46 -24.59
N CYS A 376 -0.39 14.89 -23.46
CA CYS A 376 0.84 14.12 -23.30
C CYS A 376 0.60 12.85 -22.48
N LEU A 377 0.86 11.67 -23.06
CA LEU A 377 0.89 10.41 -22.34
C LEU A 377 2.15 9.63 -22.70
N ILE A 378 3.02 9.41 -21.72
CA ILE A 378 4.27 8.68 -21.87
C ILE A 378 4.19 7.42 -21.00
N VAL A 379 4.52 6.27 -21.57
CA VAL A 379 4.51 4.98 -20.87
C VAL A 379 5.89 4.34 -20.93
N LEU A 380 6.41 3.91 -19.80
CA LEU A 380 7.59 3.06 -19.67
C LEU A 380 7.15 1.70 -19.16
N ASP A 381 7.22 0.67 -19.99
CA ASP A 381 6.89 -0.69 -19.60
C ASP A 381 7.68 -1.73 -20.40
N ARG A 382 7.73 -2.96 -19.92
CA ARG A 382 8.32 -4.09 -20.62
C ARG A 382 7.40 -4.64 -21.71
N TYR A 383 6.11 -4.44 -21.54
CA TYR A 383 5.06 -5.00 -22.38
C TYR A 383 4.13 -3.90 -22.88
N TYR A 384 3.45 -4.20 -23.97
CA TYR A 384 2.43 -3.34 -24.53
C TYR A 384 1.14 -3.48 -23.71
N THR A 385 0.97 -2.56 -22.73
CA THR A 385 -0.19 -2.54 -21.81
C THR A 385 -1.39 -1.85 -22.45
N GLU A 386 -2.55 -1.92 -21.79
CA GLU A 386 -3.74 -1.15 -22.19
C GLU A 386 -3.44 0.37 -22.16
N ASP A 387 -2.67 0.84 -21.19
CA ASP A 387 -2.27 2.26 -21.10
C ASP A 387 -1.35 2.65 -22.26
N ALA A 388 -0.42 1.77 -22.66
CA ALA A 388 0.45 1.99 -23.78
C ALA A 388 -0.32 2.20 -25.08
N ARG A 389 -1.49 1.58 -25.24
CA ARG A 389 -2.36 1.77 -26.41
C ARG A 389 -2.75 3.23 -26.65
N TYR A 390 -2.83 4.03 -25.59
CA TYR A 390 -3.20 5.45 -25.63
C TYR A 390 -2.00 6.39 -25.62
N ALA A 391 -0.78 5.88 -25.44
CA ALA A 391 0.43 6.69 -25.28
C ALA A 391 0.81 7.42 -26.55
N ASP A 392 1.52 8.55 -26.40
CA ASP A 392 2.21 9.24 -27.48
C ASP A 392 3.59 8.64 -27.73
N VAL A 393 4.27 8.25 -26.62
CA VAL A 393 5.58 7.62 -26.64
C VAL A 393 5.58 6.44 -25.66
N VAL A 394 6.10 5.29 -26.10
CA VAL A 394 6.31 4.12 -25.24
C VAL A 394 7.80 3.80 -25.20
N PHE A 395 8.38 3.77 -24.02
CA PHE A 395 9.77 3.38 -23.80
C PHE A 395 9.86 1.92 -23.32
N PRO A 396 10.76 1.10 -23.89
CA PRO A 396 11.03 -0.23 -23.40
C PRO A 396 11.75 -0.18 -22.05
N ALA A 397 11.26 -0.92 -21.08
CA ALA A 397 11.87 -1.01 -19.75
C ALA A 397 12.72 -2.27 -19.60
N CYS A 398 13.83 -2.14 -18.88
CA CYS A 398 14.61 -3.28 -18.40
C CYS A 398 13.86 -4.07 -17.32
N SER A 399 14.12 -5.37 -17.25
CA SER A 399 13.70 -6.18 -16.14
C SER A 399 14.67 -6.03 -14.95
N LEU A 400 14.25 -6.45 -13.77
CA LEU A 400 15.08 -6.47 -12.56
C LEU A 400 16.41 -7.26 -12.74
N PHE A 401 16.46 -8.21 -13.67
CA PHE A 401 17.62 -9.06 -13.94
C PHE A 401 18.62 -8.43 -14.91
N GLU A 402 18.26 -7.32 -15.54
CA GLU A 402 19.09 -6.62 -16.54
C GLU A 402 19.69 -5.31 -16.03
N VAL A 403 19.33 -4.90 -14.81
CA VAL A 403 19.84 -3.66 -14.20
C VAL A 403 20.81 -3.97 -13.07
N PRO A 404 21.90 -3.21 -12.92
CA PRO A 404 22.76 -3.32 -11.74
C PRO A 404 21.96 -3.06 -10.47
N LYS A 405 22.14 -3.92 -9.47
CA LYS A 405 21.58 -3.67 -8.14
C LYS A 405 22.59 -2.87 -7.33
N VAL A 406 22.17 -1.76 -6.76
CA VAL A 406 22.88 -1.13 -5.66
C VAL A 406 22.38 -1.84 -4.39
N VAL A 407 23.29 -2.57 -3.76
CA VAL A 407 23.05 -3.27 -2.49
C VAL A 407 23.19 -2.27 -1.35
#